data_d9e336194477f1f8ef66779728746c2c
#
_entry.id   d9e336194477f1f8ef66779728746c2c
#
_cell.length_a   1.000
_cell.length_b   1.000
_cell.length_c   1.000
_cell.angle_alpha   90.00
_cell.angle_beta   90.00
_cell.angle_gamma   90.00
#
_symmetry.space_group_name_H-M   'P 1'
#
loop_
_entity.id
_entity.type
_entity.pdbx_description
1 polymer ?
#
loop_
_entity_poly.entity_id
_entity_poly.type
_entity_poly.pdbx_seq_one_letter_code
_entity_poly.pdbx_strand_id
1 'polypeptide(L)'
;MNTHYKTLWMGNIEPWMTLSFLTSILNEINIFPQRIILKNPSNKRGCAFLEFNTKKQAEYILNNFNGKKINNLQLKFNRVRTLEEKYLAQKITKFTVSTH
;
A
#
# COMPACT_ATOMS: atom_id res chain seq x y z
N MET A 1 4.97 -19.47 -0.09
CA MET A 1 5.12 -19.09 -0.14
C MET A 1 5.58 -18.11 -0.21
N ASN A 2 5.79 -17.63 -0.45
CA ASN A 2 6.31 -16.89 -0.49
C ASN A 2 6.10 -15.79 -0.60
N THR A 3 6.19 -15.39 -0.52
CA THR A 3 5.78 -14.50 -0.34
C THR A 3 6.47 -13.37 -0.42
N HIS A 4 6.24 -12.57 -1.21
CA HIS A 4 7.06 -11.57 -1.49
C HIS A 4 6.31 -10.32 -1.51
N TYR A 5 6.09 -9.79 -0.37
CA TYR A 5 5.40 -8.54 -0.26
C TYR A 5 6.35 -7.42 -0.60
N LYS A 6 6.46 -7.15 -1.89
CA LYS A 6 7.23 -5.99 -2.35
C LYS A 6 6.36 -4.77 -2.52
N THR A 7 5.07 -4.90 -2.25
CA THR A 7 4.12 -3.82 -2.44
C THR A 7 3.45 -3.49 -1.12
N LEU A 8 3.37 -2.20 -0.82
CA LEU A 8 2.63 -1.72 0.34
C LEU A 8 1.39 -0.97 -0.11
N TRP A 9 0.32 -1.15 0.64
CA TRP A 9 -0.88 -0.34 0.52
C TRP A 9 -0.68 0.91 1.37
N MET A 10 -1.02 2.06 0.82
CA MET A 10 -0.94 3.32 1.54
C MET A 10 -2.32 3.93 1.61
N GLY A 11 -2.79 4.19 2.84
CA GLY A 11 -4.09 4.79 3.06
C GLY A 11 -4.01 6.26 3.32
N ASN A 12 -5.11 6.82 3.81
CA ASN A 12 -5.22 8.25 4.11
C ASN A 12 -4.97 9.14 2.91
N ILE A 13 -5.37 8.68 1.74
CA ILE A 13 -5.20 9.45 0.50
C ILE A 13 -6.46 10.29 0.30
N GLU A 14 -6.30 11.61 0.42
CA GLU A 14 -7.42 12.53 0.22
C GLU A 14 -7.61 12.81 -1.27
N PRO A 15 -8.83 13.21 -1.67
CA PRO A 15 -9.10 13.41 -3.10
C PRO A 15 -8.21 14.44 -3.79
N TRP A 16 -7.67 15.39 -3.05
CA TRP A 16 -6.81 16.43 -3.65
C TRP A 16 -5.37 15.99 -3.84
N MET A 17 -4.99 14.85 -3.29
CA MET A 17 -3.61 14.39 -3.37
C MET A 17 -3.31 13.82 -4.75
N THR A 18 -2.26 14.35 -5.35
CA THR A 18 -1.83 13.92 -6.69
C THR A 18 -0.65 12.97 -6.57
N LEU A 19 -0.32 12.34 -7.68
CA LEU A 19 0.85 11.49 -7.74
C LEU A 19 2.11 12.28 -7.43
N SER A 20 2.22 13.50 -7.95
CA SER A 20 3.35 14.37 -7.65
C SER A 20 3.46 14.68 -6.18
N PHE A 21 2.34 14.96 -5.54
CA PHE A 21 2.33 15.25 -4.12
C PHE A 21 2.85 14.05 -3.32
N LEU A 22 2.33 12.86 -3.64
CA LEU A 22 2.75 11.66 -2.93
C LEU A 22 4.23 11.38 -3.14
N THR A 23 4.70 11.52 -4.36
CA THR A 23 6.10 11.32 -4.66
C THR A 23 6.97 12.26 -3.84
N SER A 24 6.58 13.53 -3.78
CA SER A 24 7.34 14.52 -3.01
C SER A 24 7.38 14.20 -1.53
N ILE A 25 6.23 13.87 -0.97
CA ILE A 25 6.15 13.56 0.46
C ILE A 25 7.03 12.35 0.80
N LEU A 26 6.93 11.31 0.00
CA LEU A 26 7.70 10.10 0.25
C LEU A 26 9.20 10.36 0.09
N ASN A 27 9.57 11.13 -0.92
CA ASN A 27 10.98 11.43 -1.14
C ASN A 27 11.57 12.27 0.00
N GLU A 28 10.77 13.10 0.64
CA GLU A 28 11.25 13.88 1.77
C GLU A 28 11.73 13.00 2.92
N ILE A 29 11.16 11.82 3.03
CA ILE A 29 11.55 10.89 4.10
C ILE A 29 12.37 9.73 3.54
N ASN A 30 12.95 9.93 2.37
CA ASN A 30 13.85 8.97 1.73
C ASN A 30 13.17 7.66 1.38
N ILE A 31 11.91 7.74 0.97
CA ILE A 31 11.19 6.59 0.44
C ILE A 31 11.05 6.77 -1.06
N PHE A 32 11.65 5.86 -1.82
CA PHE A 32 11.68 5.95 -3.28
C PHE A 32 11.11 4.68 -3.88
N PRO A 33 9.77 4.59 -3.99
CA PRO A 33 9.18 3.39 -4.58
C PRO A 33 9.57 3.28 -6.04
N GLN A 34 9.65 2.05 -6.52
CA GLN A 34 9.89 1.80 -7.91
C GLN A 34 8.69 2.23 -8.75
N ARG A 35 7.50 2.10 -8.18
CA ARG A 35 6.28 2.50 -8.86
C ARG A 35 5.21 2.86 -7.83
N ILE A 36 4.39 3.85 -8.15
CA ILE A 36 3.26 4.23 -7.33
C ILE A 36 2.01 4.14 -8.20
N ILE A 37 1.03 3.38 -7.71
CA ILE A 37 -0.26 3.27 -8.37
C ILE A 37 -1.27 3.98 -7.49
N LEU A 38 -1.78 5.10 -7.96
CA LEU A 38 -2.71 5.92 -7.19
C LEU A 38 -4.13 5.59 -7.57
N LYS A 39 -4.94 5.27 -6.57
CA LYS A 39 -6.37 5.06 -6.74
C LYS A 39 -7.10 6.10 -5.93
N ASN A 40 -7.47 7.17 -6.61
CA ASN A 40 -7.96 8.36 -5.92
C ASN A 40 -9.27 8.85 -6.53
N PRO A 41 -10.39 8.19 -6.17
CA PRO A 41 -11.69 8.63 -6.68
C PRO A 41 -12.03 10.02 -6.16
N SER A 42 -12.80 10.77 -6.95
CA SER A 42 -13.06 12.17 -6.64
C SER A 42 -14.00 12.38 -5.47
N ASN A 43 -14.76 11.37 -5.10
CA ASN A 43 -15.81 11.55 -4.11
C ASN A 43 -15.59 10.80 -2.81
N LYS A 44 -14.43 10.21 -2.60
CA LYS A 44 -14.14 9.52 -1.35
C LYS A 44 -12.65 9.32 -1.22
N ARG A 45 -12.22 8.90 -0.05
CA ARG A 45 -10.82 8.61 0.18
C ARG A 45 -10.34 7.49 -0.70
N GLY A 46 -9.12 7.64 -1.17
CA GLY A 46 -8.50 6.64 -2.00
C GLY A 46 -7.38 5.92 -1.29
N CYS A 47 -6.56 5.27 -2.10
CA CYS A 47 -5.37 4.61 -1.60
C CYS A 47 -4.32 4.62 -2.68
N ALA A 48 -3.12 4.20 -2.32
CA ALA A 48 -2.04 4.05 -3.28
C ALA A 48 -1.33 2.75 -3.03
N PHE A 49 -0.73 2.21 -4.07
CA PHE A 49 0.11 1.01 -3.93
C PHE A 49 1.52 1.40 -4.30
N LEU A 50 2.44 1.09 -3.40
CA LEU A 50 3.84 1.43 -3.55
C LEU A 50 4.63 0.16 -3.80
N GLU A 51 5.25 0.05 -4.96
CA GLU A 51 6.05 -1.12 -5.30
C GLU A 51 7.52 -0.83 -5.07
N PHE A 52 8.18 -1.74 -4.39
CA PHE A 52 9.59 -1.61 -4.06
C PHE A 52 10.39 -2.70 -4.74
N ASN A 53 11.72 -2.54 -4.76
CA ASN A 53 12.57 -3.52 -5.40
C ASN A 53 12.64 -4.83 -4.61
N THR A 54 12.56 -4.75 -3.30
CA THR A 54 12.72 -5.93 -2.45
C THR A 54 11.69 -5.93 -1.34
N LYS A 55 11.43 -7.13 -0.84
CA LYS A 55 10.59 -7.31 0.32
C LYS A 55 11.16 -6.60 1.54
N LYS A 56 12.48 -6.62 1.69
CA LYS A 56 13.13 -5.98 2.82
C LYS A 56 12.86 -4.48 2.86
N GLN A 57 12.89 -3.83 1.70
CA GLN A 57 12.57 -2.41 1.64
C GLN A 57 11.15 -2.15 2.09
N ALA A 58 10.21 -2.94 1.59
CA ALA A 58 8.82 -2.76 1.96
C ALA A 58 8.61 -2.97 3.46
N GLU A 59 9.24 -4.00 4.02
CA GLU A 59 9.10 -4.27 5.43
C GLU A 59 9.73 -3.19 6.29
N TYR A 60 10.89 -2.69 5.87
CA TYR A 60 11.53 -1.60 6.60
C TYR A 60 10.62 -0.38 6.69
N ILE A 61 10.00 -0.02 5.58
CA ILE A 61 9.13 1.14 5.54
C ILE A 61 7.88 0.90 6.38
N LEU A 62 7.29 -0.27 6.25
CA LEU A 62 6.13 -0.61 7.06
C LEU A 62 6.44 -0.52 8.55
N ASN A 63 7.57 -1.07 8.96
CA ASN A 63 7.89 -1.14 10.39
C ASN A 63 8.32 0.21 10.96
N ASN A 64 8.90 1.08 10.14
CA ASN A 64 9.49 2.30 10.66
C ASN A 64 8.67 3.56 10.40
N PHE A 65 7.76 3.52 9.45
CA PHE A 65 7.04 4.74 9.06
C PHE A 65 5.53 4.64 9.22
N ASN A 66 5.00 3.45 9.45
CA ASN A 66 3.56 3.32 9.62
C ASN A 66 3.12 4.10 10.86
N GLY A 67 2.16 4.98 10.69
CA GLY A 67 1.63 5.78 11.80
C GLY A 67 2.36 7.08 12.03
N LYS A 68 3.46 7.34 11.36
CA LYS A 68 4.20 8.59 11.55
C LYS A 68 3.50 9.74 10.85
N LYS A 69 3.66 10.92 11.40
CA LYS A 69 3.11 12.14 10.82
C LYS A 69 4.17 12.94 10.11
N ILE A 70 3.82 13.42 8.93
CA ILE A 70 4.67 14.31 8.16
C ILE A 70 3.81 15.46 7.67
N ASN A 71 4.11 16.69 8.11
CA ASN A 71 3.36 17.87 7.69
C ASN A 71 1.85 17.68 7.88
N ASN A 72 1.45 17.18 9.03
CA ASN A 72 0.06 16.94 9.39
C ASN A 72 -0.59 15.78 8.63
N LEU A 73 0.17 15.07 7.83
CA LEU A 73 -0.31 13.88 7.17
C LEU A 73 0.17 12.66 7.92
N GLN A 74 -0.77 11.84 8.37
CA GLN A 74 -0.40 10.60 9.05
C GLN A 74 -0.25 9.50 8.03
N LEU A 75 0.94 8.90 8.01
CA LEU A 75 1.23 7.82 7.08
C LEU A 75 0.56 6.55 7.57
N LYS A 76 -0.02 5.83 6.63
CA LYS A 76 -0.69 4.58 6.94
C LYS A 76 -0.34 3.56 5.88
N PHE A 77 0.37 2.53 6.27
CA PHE A 77 0.80 1.48 5.35
C PHE A 77 0.28 0.14 5.80
N ASN A 78 0.11 -0.75 4.86
CA ASN A 78 -0.23 -2.13 5.16
C ASN A 78 0.39 -3.02 4.09
N ARG A 79 0.51 -4.31 4.42
CA ARG A 79 1.02 -5.26 3.45
C ARG A 79 0.00 -5.55 2.38
N VAL A 80 0.50 -5.81 1.18
CA VAL A 80 -0.34 -6.27 0.09
C VAL A 80 0.19 -7.60 -0.36
N ARG A 81 -0.66 -8.60 -0.35
CA ARG A 81 -0.29 -9.92 -0.83
C ARG A 81 -0.17 -9.89 -2.34
N THR A 82 0.54 -10.86 -2.87
CA THR A 82 0.57 -11.02 -4.32
C THR A 82 -0.84 -11.30 -4.82
N LEU A 83 -1.04 -11.07 -6.11
CA LEU A 83 -2.34 -11.35 -6.70
C LEU A 83 -2.75 -12.79 -6.47
N GLU A 84 -1.80 -13.69 -6.62
CA GLU A 84 -2.06 -15.10 -6.44
C GLU A 84 -2.54 -15.40 -5.03
N GLU A 85 -1.87 -14.86 -4.05
CA GLU A 85 -2.24 -15.07 -2.66
C GLU A 85 -3.60 -14.49 -2.34
N LYS A 86 -3.88 -13.31 -2.89
CA LYS A 86 -5.18 -12.70 -2.69
C LYS A 86 -6.28 -13.55 -3.31
N TYR A 87 -6.03 -14.05 -4.50
CA TYR A 87 -7.00 -14.88 -5.18
C TYR A 87 -7.29 -16.14 -4.39
N LEU A 88 -6.26 -16.81 -3.91
CA LEU A 88 -6.43 -18.02 -3.12
C LEU A 88 -7.18 -17.75 -1.83
N ALA A 89 -6.85 -16.67 -1.16
CA ALA A 89 -7.54 -16.33 0.08
C ALA A 89 -9.02 -16.09 -0.16
N GLN A 90 -9.34 -15.35 -1.22
CA GLN A 90 -10.74 -15.11 -1.55
C GLN A 90 -11.46 -16.39 -1.94
N LYS A 91 -10.77 -17.23 -2.69
CA LYS A 91 -11.37 -18.48 -3.13
C LYS A 91 -11.67 -19.39 -1.96
N ILE A 92 -10.73 -19.49 -1.03
CA ILE A 92 -10.94 -20.30 0.16
C ILE A 92 -12.12 -19.78 0.97
N THR A 93 -12.17 -18.48 1.17
CA THR A 93 -13.28 -17.87 1.89
C THR A 93 -14.59 -18.15 1.19
N LYS A 94 -14.58 -18.02 -0.12
CA LYS A 94 -15.78 -18.24 -0.91
C LYS A 94 -16.23 -19.69 -0.81
N PHE A 95 -15.30 -20.61 -0.90
CA PHE A 95 -15.62 -22.01 -0.75
C PHE A 95 -16.19 -22.31 0.62
N THR A 96 -15.58 -21.77 1.64
CA THR A 96 -16.05 -21.97 3.00
C THR A 96 -17.48 -21.50 3.15
N VAL A 97 -17.80 -20.41 2.50
CA VAL A 97 -19.16 -19.86 2.59
C VAL A 97 -20.14 -20.63 1.74
N SER A 98 -19.73 -20.99 0.53
CA SER A 98 -20.69 -21.52 -0.42
C SER A 98 -20.81 -23.03 -0.41
N THR A 99 -19.87 -23.71 0.14
CA THR A 99 -19.93 -25.14 0.12
C THR A 99 -20.60 -25.67 1.30
N HIS A 100 -20.92 -24.93 1.92
CA HIS A 100 -21.41 -25.41 2.94
C HIS A 100 -22.26 -24.96 3.19
#